data_6e296779dd67c41b18eaf969ce383626
#
_entry.id   6e296779dd67c41b18eaf969ce383626
#
_cell.length_a   1.000
_cell.length_b   1.000
_cell.length_c   1.000
_cell.angle_alpha   90.00
_cell.angle_beta   90.00
_cell.angle_gamma   90.00
#
_symmetry.space_group_name_H-M   'P 1'
#
loop_
_entity.id
_entity.type
_entity.pdbx_description
1 polymer ?
#
loop_
_entity_poly.entity_id
_entity_poly.type
_entity_poly.pdbx_seq_one_letter_code
_entity_poly.pdbx_strand_id
1 'polypeptide(L)'
;MRVLVIGGGTGGLALAHGLRRAGIDVSVYERDALRTDGLHGYRVGIDPDGSRALHALLPTELYDTFVATKARDSKYFNMLTEDLKELLSLELLESTDPVESEKSISRMTLRQVLLTGLDGIVEFGKEFTRFEQHADHVTAYFADGTSATGDLLVAADGSGSRVRRQYLPQAKTEETGIVAIAGKLPITAESAKLVPPKVFEGISLINAPRGFGCIVHVMEFQWDHDGNVKDGIGGNTEELIRRWPGLQFDNTRDYINWGLSAAKDKLPANIMELRGADLIKTALDVTPGWHPNLRRLFELTDPGTCFPVNIWTSVPIDPWESSNVTLLGDAIHTMTPGRGVGANTALRDAVNLCRKLIDVRDGKQELVPAVHEYEARMIEYGFDAVLKSRAQMTSADPVHKPGIGRLALAGLRTAMRTVNHLPPAKRRMRDQMMTFRGADRDELTLDITPAPQP
;
A
#
# COMPACT_ATOMS: atom_id res chain seq x y z
N MET A 1 22.40 -19.80 6.96
CA MET A 1 22.23 -18.35 6.74
C MET A 1 21.07 -17.85 7.58
N ARG A 2 21.30 -16.81 8.38
CA ARG A 2 20.30 -16.14 9.23
C ARG A 2 20.04 -14.71 8.75
N VAL A 3 18.77 -14.36 8.53
CA VAL A 3 18.35 -13.06 8.02
C VAL A 3 17.63 -12.28 9.11
N LEU A 4 18.08 -11.04 9.37
CA LEU A 4 17.45 -10.10 10.30
C LEU A 4 16.60 -9.11 9.50
N VAL A 5 15.28 -9.10 9.69
CA VAL A 5 14.37 -8.16 9.03
C VAL A 5 13.97 -7.09 10.04
N ILE A 6 14.26 -5.83 9.75
CA ILE A 6 13.88 -4.69 10.59
C ILE A 6 12.59 -4.08 10.05
N GLY A 7 11.48 -4.29 10.78
CA GLY A 7 10.15 -3.81 10.45
C GLY A 7 9.16 -4.89 10.01
N GLY A 8 8.05 -4.99 10.72
CA GLY A 8 6.92 -5.90 10.48
C GLY A 8 5.84 -5.28 9.57
N GLY A 9 6.25 -4.62 8.48
CA GLY A 9 5.37 -4.12 7.43
C GLY A 9 5.05 -5.17 6.37
N THR A 10 4.27 -4.79 5.35
CA THR A 10 3.81 -5.70 4.27
C THR A 10 4.97 -6.44 3.60
N GLY A 11 6.02 -5.74 3.19
CA GLY A 11 7.16 -6.36 2.51
C GLY A 11 8.00 -7.25 3.44
N GLY A 12 8.29 -6.77 4.67
CA GLY A 12 9.10 -7.53 5.64
C GLY A 12 8.45 -8.84 6.08
N LEU A 13 7.14 -8.81 6.39
CA LEU A 13 6.39 -10.01 6.76
C LEU A 13 6.23 -10.98 5.59
N ALA A 14 5.98 -10.47 4.37
CA ALA A 14 5.90 -11.31 3.17
C ALA A 14 7.25 -11.99 2.88
N LEU A 15 8.37 -11.28 3.01
CA LEU A 15 9.71 -11.85 2.91
C LEU A 15 9.92 -12.95 3.95
N ALA A 16 9.53 -12.70 5.20
CA ALA A 16 9.69 -13.68 6.28
C ALA A 16 8.94 -14.99 5.98
N HIS A 17 7.74 -14.93 5.41
CA HIS A 17 7.03 -16.13 4.95
C HIS A 17 7.81 -16.89 3.88
N GLY A 18 8.30 -16.20 2.86
CA GLY A 18 9.08 -16.81 1.79
C GLY A 18 10.34 -17.48 2.31
N LEU A 19 11.12 -16.80 3.15
CA LEU A 19 12.36 -17.32 3.74
C LEU A 19 12.09 -18.54 4.64
N ARG A 20 11.07 -18.47 5.50
CA ARG A 20 10.65 -19.59 6.33
C ARG A 20 10.29 -20.82 5.50
N ARG A 21 9.49 -20.66 4.46
CA ARG A 21 9.12 -21.73 3.53
C ARG A 21 10.33 -22.31 2.81
N ALA A 22 11.30 -21.46 2.50
CA ALA A 22 12.57 -21.86 1.91
C ALA A 22 13.54 -22.53 2.92
N GLY A 23 13.20 -22.66 4.20
CA GLY A 23 14.09 -23.21 5.24
C GLY A 23 15.26 -22.29 5.58
N ILE A 24 15.17 -21.00 5.30
CA ILE A 24 16.15 -19.98 5.69
C ILE A 24 15.76 -19.41 7.04
N ASP A 25 16.71 -19.37 7.98
CA ASP A 25 16.51 -18.80 9.30
C ASP A 25 16.24 -17.29 9.20
N VAL A 26 15.12 -16.84 9.77
CA VAL A 26 14.69 -15.44 9.71
C VAL A 26 14.09 -14.99 11.04
N SER A 27 14.42 -13.78 11.45
CA SER A 27 13.81 -13.07 12.57
C SER A 27 13.37 -11.69 12.12
N VAL A 28 12.15 -11.28 12.51
CA VAL A 28 11.58 -9.96 12.21
C VAL A 28 11.50 -9.17 13.51
N TYR A 29 12.01 -7.94 13.51
CA TYR A 29 12.04 -7.05 14.67
C TYR A 29 11.11 -5.86 14.41
N GLU A 30 10.00 -5.80 15.14
CA GLU A 30 8.97 -4.78 15.00
C GLU A 30 8.96 -3.86 16.23
N ARG A 31 8.93 -2.54 15.96
CA ARG A 31 8.92 -1.52 17.02
C ARG A 31 7.60 -1.43 17.78
N ASP A 32 6.49 -1.75 17.14
CA ASP A 32 5.19 -1.78 17.81
C ASP A 32 5.24 -2.77 18.99
N ALA A 33 4.68 -2.39 20.13
CA ALA A 33 4.78 -3.19 21.34
C ALA A 33 3.91 -4.47 21.27
N LEU A 34 2.79 -4.40 20.56
CA LEU A 34 1.84 -5.48 20.41
C LEU A 34 1.46 -5.71 18.95
N ARG A 35 1.02 -6.94 18.66
CA ARG A 35 0.47 -7.32 17.35
C ARG A 35 -0.69 -6.43 16.90
N THR A 36 -1.45 -5.88 17.84
CA THR A 36 -2.60 -5.01 17.60
C THR A 36 -2.26 -3.52 17.48
N ASP A 37 -1.02 -3.14 17.71
CA ASP A 37 -0.57 -1.77 17.54
C ASP A 37 -0.34 -1.43 16.05
N GLY A 38 -0.17 -0.15 15.75
CA GLY A 38 0.12 0.29 14.38
C GLY A 38 -0.99 0.02 13.36
N LEU A 39 -2.20 -0.29 13.82
CA LEU A 39 -3.37 -0.55 12.98
C LEU A 39 -3.95 0.75 12.42
N HIS A 40 -3.17 1.43 11.57
CA HIS A 40 -3.55 2.69 10.93
C HIS A 40 -3.71 2.52 9.44
N GLY A 41 -4.60 3.33 8.87
CA GLY A 41 -4.92 3.31 7.45
C GLY A 41 -6.14 2.46 7.15
N TYR A 42 -6.55 2.49 5.90
CA TYR A 42 -7.82 1.87 5.49
C TYR A 42 -7.57 0.84 4.39
N ARG A 43 -7.81 1.24 3.16
CA ARG A 43 -7.65 0.39 2.00
C ARG A 43 -6.20 0.34 1.52
N VAL A 44 -5.75 -0.85 1.18
CA VAL A 44 -4.63 -1.07 0.28
C VAL A 44 -5.12 -1.81 -0.97
N GLY A 45 -4.68 -1.37 -2.15
CA GLY A 45 -4.92 -2.08 -3.40
C GLY A 45 -3.78 -3.05 -3.64
N ILE A 46 -4.10 -4.32 -3.77
CA ILE A 46 -3.16 -5.36 -4.20
C ILE A 46 -3.48 -5.64 -5.67
N ASP A 47 -2.58 -5.20 -6.55
CA ASP A 47 -2.66 -5.43 -7.98
C ASP A 47 -2.19 -6.85 -8.35
N PRO A 48 -2.25 -7.27 -9.63
CA PRO A 48 -1.79 -8.61 -10.02
C PRO A 48 -0.33 -8.91 -9.65
N ASP A 49 0.58 -7.94 -9.71
CA ASP A 49 1.98 -8.15 -9.28
C ASP A 49 2.06 -8.46 -7.77
N GLY A 50 1.38 -7.66 -6.94
CA GLY A 50 1.32 -7.91 -5.50
C GLY A 50 0.61 -9.20 -5.16
N SER A 51 -0.42 -9.57 -5.92
CA SER A 51 -1.17 -10.81 -5.73
C SER A 51 -0.32 -12.05 -6.06
N ARG A 52 0.40 -12.04 -7.19
CA ARG A 52 1.38 -13.10 -7.54
C ARG A 52 2.48 -13.21 -6.50
N ALA A 53 2.99 -12.07 -6.03
CA ALA A 53 4.01 -12.05 -4.99
C ALA A 53 3.52 -12.70 -3.68
N LEU A 54 2.30 -12.36 -3.23
CA LEU A 54 1.70 -13.00 -2.06
C LEU A 54 1.46 -14.50 -2.29
N HIS A 55 0.95 -14.89 -3.47
CA HIS A 55 0.76 -16.30 -3.83
C HIS A 55 2.08 -17.09 -3.81
N ALA A 56 3.17 -16.50 -4.31
CA ALA A 56 4.49 -17.11 -4.31
C ALA A 56 5.09 -17.25 -2.90
N LEU A 57 4.92 -16.25 -2.03
CA LEU A 57 5.56 -16.17 -0.71
C LEU A 57 4.77 -16.87 0.39
N LEU A 58 3.43 -16.79 0.38
CA LEU A 58 2.59 -17.33 1.45
C LEU A 58 2.35 -18.84 1.30
N PRO A 59 2.12 -19.56 2.40
CA PRO A 59 1.47 -20.86 2.33
C PRO A 59 0.11 -20.76 1.63
N THR A 60 -0.28 -21.77 0.87
CA THR A 60 -1.54 -21.78 0.08
C THR A 60 -2.76 -21.40 0.91
N GLU A 61 -2.94 -22.04 2.09
CA GLU A 61 -4.06 -21.74 2.98
C GLU A 61 -4.07 -20.27 3.46
N LEU A 62 -2.90 -19.66 3.64
CA LEU A 62 -2.82 -18.27 4.07
C LEU A 62 -3.07 -17.31 2.91
N TYR A 63 -2.66 -17.67 1.70
CA TYR A 63 -3.04 -16.93 0.50
C TYR A 63 -4.56 -16.98 0.25
N ASP A 64 -5.17 -18.16 0.40
CA ASP A 64 -6.62 -18.32 0.29
C ASP A 64 -7.35 -17.47 1.35
N THR A 65 -6.81 -17.43 2.57
CA THR A 65 -7.32 -16.57 3.64
C THR A 65 -7.20 -15.08 3.27
N PHE A 66 -6.07 -14.67 2.68
CA PHE A 66 -5.92 -13.31 2.15
C PHE A 66 -7.00 -12.99 1.10
N VAL A 67 -7.23 -13.88 0.14
CA VAL A 67 -8.29 -13.71 -0.88
C VAL A 67 -9.68 -13.61 -0.23
N ALA A 68 -9.93 -14.38 0.83
CA ALA A 68 -11.18 -14.36 1.57
C ALA A 68 -11.47 -13.03 2.27
N THR A 69 -10.43 -12.33 2.68
CA THR A 69 -10.56 -11.09 3.44
C THR A 69 -10.66 -9.84 2.57
N LYS A 70 -10.68 -9.99 1.23
CA LYS A 70 -10.87 -8.86 0.31
C LYS A 70 -12.27 -8.26 0.43
N ALA A 71 -12.37 -6.98 0.15
CA ALA A 71 -13.65 -6.34 -0.11
C ALA A 71 -14.17 -6.72 -1.51
N ARG A 72 -15.41 -6.38 -1.80
CA ARG A 72 -16.00 -6.52 -3.14
C ARG A 72 -15.11 -5.85 -4.19
N ASP A 73 -14.91 -6.52 -5.31
CA ASP A 73 -14.10 -6.00 -6.41
C ASP A 73 -14.73 -4.72 -6.98
N SER A 74 -13.88 -3.75 -7.28
CA SER A 74 -14.32 -2.49 -7.88
C SER A 74 -14.67 -2.73 -9.34
N LYS A 75 -15.92 -2.44 -9.74
CA LYS A 75 -16.38 -2.53 -11.13
C LYS A 75 -15.96 -1.33 -11.96
N TYR A 76 -15.76 -0.18 -11.32
CA TYR A 76 -15.49 1.09 -12.00
C TYR A 76 -14.29 1.81 -11.41
N PHE A 77 -13.54 2.46 -12.29
CA PHE A 77 -12.64 3.54 -11.93
C PHE A 77 -13.20 4.84 -12.48
N ASN A 78 -13.58 5.76 -11.59
CA ASN A 78 -14.27 6.98 -11.96
C ASN A 78 -13.42 8.22 -11.74
N MET A 79 -13.54 9.19 -12.63
CA MET A 79 -13.08 10.56 -12.43
C MET A 79 -14.29 11.50 -12.42
N LEU A 80 -14.41 12.30 -11.38
CA LEU A 80 -15.57 13.16 -11.13
C LEU A 80 -15.15 14.60 -10.88
N THR A 81 -16.10 15.50 -10.99
CA THR A 81 -15.97 16.85 -10.46
C THR A 81 -16.39 16.89 -8.99
N GLU A 82 -16.10 18.00 -8.32
CA GLU A 82 -16.60 18.32 -6.97
C GLU A 82 -18.14 18.37 -6.85
N ASP A 83 -18.84 18.46 -7.98
CA ASP A 83 -20.31 18.37 -8.08
C ASP A 83 -20.81 16.94 -8.33
N LEU A 84 -19.96 15.93 -8.17
CA LEU A 84 -20.25 14.52 -8.50
C LEU A 84 -20.62 14.28 -9.97
N LYS A 85 -20.27 15.19 -10.89
CA LYS A 85 -20.49 15.00 -12.33
C LYS A 85 -19.39 14.12 -12.91
N GLU A 86 -19.80 13.08 -13.64
CA GLU A 86 -18.88 12.14 -14.31
C GLU A 86 -18.05 12.87 -15.37
N LEU A 87 -16.73 12.70 -15.29
CA LEU A 87 -15.76 13.09 -16.32
C LEU A 87 -15.33 11.88 -17.14
N LEU A 88 -15.06 10.79 -16.47
CA LEU A 88 -14.67 9.51 -17.06
C LEU A 88 -15.12 8.39 -16.12
N SER A 89 -15.59 7.29 -16.69
CA SER A 89 -15.86 6.05 -15.96
C SER A 89 -15.35 4.87 -16.77
N LEU A 90 -14.29 4.23 -16.29
CA LEU A 90 -13.72 3.02 -16.89
C LEU A 90 -14.31 1.80 -16.19
N GLU A 91 -14.88 0.90 -16.96
CA GLU A 91 -15.31 -0.40 -16.47
C GLU A 91 -14.07 -1.30 -16.35
N LEU A 92 -13.83 -1.81 -15.16
CA LEU A 92 -12.71 -2.69 -14.88
C LEU A 92 -13.04 -4.11 -15.31
N LEU A 93 -12.08 -4.82 -15.89
CA LEU A 93 -12.26 -6.21 -16.26
C LEU A 93 -12.06 -7.07 -15.01
N GLU A 94 -13.04 -7.90 -14.72
CA GLU A 94 -12.92 -8.91 -13.67
C GLU A 94 -12.08 -10.08 -14.21
N SER A 95 -11.06 -10.48 -13.46
CA SER A 95 -10.36 -11.73 -13.70
C SER A 95 -11.02 -12.84 -12.86
N THR A 96 -11.25 -13.98 -13.47
CA THR A 96 -11.73 -15.18 -12.76
C THR A 96 -10.63 -15.87 -11.99
N ASP A 97 -9.36 -15.59 -12.33
CA ASP A 97 -8.20 -16.10 -11.59
C ASP A 97 -7.94 -15.20 -10.39
N PRO A 98 -8.03 -15.71 -9.15
CA PRO A 98 -7.77 -14.92 -7.96
C PRO A 98 -6.32 -14.42 -7.89
N VAL A 99 -5.36 -15.08 -8.54
CA VAL A 99 -3.96 -14.63 -8.58
C VAL A 99 -3.82 -13.40 -9.48
N GLU A 100 -4.54 -13.38 -10.60
CA GLU A 100 -4.45 -12.32 -11.62
C GLU A 100 -5.45 -11.17 -11.40
N SER A 101 -6.21 -11.19 -10.30
CA SER A 101 -7.20 -10.14 -10.01
C SER A 101 -6.65 -9.09 -9.05
N GLU A 102 -7.04 -7.83 -9.27
CA GLU A 102 -6.83 -6.77 -8.28
C GLU A 102 -7.73 -6.97 -7.06
N LYS A 103 -7.22 -6.68 -5.87
CA LYS A 103 -7.96 -6.81 -4.62
C LYS A 103 -7.91 -5.53 -3.82
N SER A 104 -9.05 -5.12 -3.29
CA SER A 104 -9.13 -4.10 -2.25
C SER A 104 -9.20 -4.79 -0.90
N ILE A 105 -8.26 -4.47 -0.01
CA ILE A 105 -8.19 -5.10 1.31
C ILE A 105 -8.00 -4.05 2.40
N SER A 106 -8.53 -4.28 3.60
CA SER A 106 -8.18 -3.47 4.76
C SER A 106 -6.69 -3.66 5.10
N ARG A 107 -5.97 -2.55 5.23
CA ARG A 107 -4.55 -2.59 5.58
C ARG A 107 -4.31 -3.30 6.91
N MET A 108 -5.21 -3.12 7.87
CA MET A 108 -5.13 -3.76 9.18
C MET A 108 -5.29 -5.27 9.06
N THR A 109 -6.28 -5.72 8.28
CA THR A 109 -6.49 -7.15 8.04
C THR A 109 -5.33 -7.78 7.28
N LEU A 110 -4.80 -7.13 6.23
CA LEU A 110 -3.62 -7.62 5.53
C LEU A 110 -2.44 -7.85 6.48
N ARG A 111 -2.20 -6.91 7.41
CA ARG A 111 -1.15 -7.08 8.43
C ARG A 111 -1.39 -8.30 9.31
N GLN A 112 -2.64 -8.53 9.75
CA GLN A 112 -2.99 -9.70 10.57
C GLN A 112 -2.81 -11.02 9.79
N VAL A 113 -3.22 -11.06 8.53
CA VAL A 113 -2.95 -12.20 7.63
C VAL A 113 -1.44 -12.48 7.58
N LEU A 114 -0.64 -11.47 7.30
CA LEU A 114 0.81 -11.61 7.16
C LEU A 114 1.52 -11.96 8.48
N LEU A 115 0.97 -11.60 9.63
CA LEU A 115 1.48 -12.01 10.94
C LEU A 115 1.12 -13.45 11.31
N THR A 116 0.12 -14.01 10.65
CA THR A 116 -0.36 -15.37 10.96
C THR A 116 0.67 -16.41 10.57
N GLY A 117 0.99 -17.30 11.50
CA GLY A 117 1.99 -18.35 11.30
C GLY A 117 3.44 -17.89 11.44
N LEU A 118 3.70 -16.65 11.85
CA LEU A 118 5.05 -16.15 12.17
C LEU A 118 5.30 -16.04 13.68
N ASP A 119 4.56 -16.79 14.48
CA ASP A 119 4.77 -16.85 15.93
C ASP A 119 6.20 -17.34 16.24
N GLY A 120 6.90 -16.64 17.13
CA GLY A 120 8.30 -16.92 17.46
C GLY A 120 9.33 -16.41 16.42
N ILE A 121 8.88 -15.89 15.27
CA ILE A 121 9.72 -15.25 14.24
C ILE A 121 9.65 -13.74 14.36
N VAL A 122 8.47 -13.17 14.66
CA VAL A 122 8.28 -11.74 14.87
C VAL A 122 8.44 -11.40 16.35
N GLU A 123 9.42 -10.54 16.65
CA GLU A 123 9.64 -9.97 17.97
C GLU A 123 9.11 -8.52 17.99
N PHE A 124 8.09 -8.29 18.84
CA PHE A 124 7.50 -6.96 19.06
C PHE A 124 8.25 -6.18 20.13
N GLY A 125 8.08 -4.82 20.15
CA GLY A 125 8.76 -3.94 21.08
C GLY A 125 10.25 -3.74 20.74
N LYS A 126 10.69 -4.14 19.57
CA LYS A 126 12.09 -4.08 19.12
C LYS A 126 12.33 -2.84 18.25
N GLU A 127 12.42 -1.67 18.89
CA GLU A 127 12.77 -0.43 18.20
C GLU A 127 14.25 -0.44 17.82
N PHE A 128 14.54 -0.57 16.52
CA PHE A 128 15.90 -0.55 15.99
C PHE A 128 16.58 0.80 16.25
N THR A 129 17.83 0.78 16.71
CA THR A 129 18.63 1.99 16.98
C THR A 129 19.80 2.15 16.01
N ARG A 130 20.60 1.12 15.84
CA ARG A 130 21.79 1.09 14.98
C ARG A 130 22.18 -0.35 14.61
N PHE A 131 23.08 -0.49 13.66
CA PHE A 131 23.75 -1.75 13.38
C PHE A 131 25.28 -1.59 13.38
N GLU A 132 25.98 -2.69 13.58
CA GLU A 132 27.41 -2.83 13.33
C GLU A 132 27.64 -3.88 12.26
N GLN A 133 28.43 -3.55 11.25
CA GLN A 133 28.70 -4.37 10.11
C GLN A 133 30.10 -4.98 10.21
N HIS A 134 30.19 -6.29 10.01
CA HIS A 134 31.43 -7.06 9.97
C HIS A 134 31.52 -7.78 8.63
N ALA A 135 32.70 -8.35 8.35
CA ALA A 135 32.94 -9.01 7.05
C ALA A 135 32.03 -10.24 6.81
N ASP A 136 31.68 -10.95 7.87
CA ASP A 136 30.94 -12.23 7.83
C ASP A 136 29.56 -12.15 8.52
N HIS A 137 29.25 -11.08 9.24
CA HIS A 137 27.97 -10.93 9.93
C HIS A 137 27.60 -9.45 10.14
N VAL A 138 26.35 -9.21 10.56
CA VAL A 138 25.85 -7.91 10.96
C VAL A 138 25.12 -8.02 12.30
N THR A 139 25.30 -7.06 13.20
CA THR A 139 24.63 -7.01 14.50
C THR A 139 23.70 -5.80 14.55
N ALA A 140 22.41 -6.04 14.77
CA ALA A 140 21.39 -5.02 15.00
C ALA A 140 21.22 -4.79 16.51
N TYR A 141 21.08 -3.52 16.92
CA TYR A 141 20.87 -3.09 18.31
C TYR A 141 19.51 -2.42 18.47
N PHE A 142 18.84 -2.68 19.58
CA PHE A 142 17.50 -2.19 19.87
C PHE A 142 17.48 -1.27 21.10
N ALA A 143 16.41 -0.45 21.19
CA ALA A 143 16.28 0.54 22.27
C ALA A 143 16.11 -0.08 23.67
N ASP A 144 15.67 -1.35 23.73
CA ASP A 144 15.56 -2.12 24.98
C ASP A 144 16.91 -2.67 25.50
N GLY A 145 18.02 -2.34 24.79
CA GLY A 145 19.38 -2.79 25.13
C GLY A 145 19.74 -4.17 24.60
N THR A 146 18.83 -4.87 23.95
CA THR A 146 19.12 -6.16 23.31
C THR A 146 19.77 -6.00 21.93
N SER A 147 20.35 -7.07 21.42
CA SER A 147 20.95 -7.13 20.09
C SER A 147 20.67 -8.46 19.41
N ALA A 148 20.79 -8.49 18.09
CA ALA A 148 20.67 -9.70 17.28
C ALA A 148 21.77 -9.72 16.21
N THR A 149 22.35 -10.89 15.96
CA THR A 149 23.40 -11.10 14.96
C THR A 149 22.91 -12.06 13.88
N GLY A 150 23.19 -11.74 12.63
CA GLY A 150 22.84 -12.55 11.46
C GLY A 150 23.79 -12.33 10.31
N ASP A 151 23.61 -13.10 9.23
CA ASP A 151 24.43 -13.02 8.03
C ASP A 151 24.00 -11.83 7.14
N LEU A 152 22.71 -11.47 7.16
CA LEU A 152 22.13 -10.39 6.37
C LEU A 152 21.15 -9.58 7.22
N LEU A 153 21.18 -8.25 7.10
CA LEU A 153 20.19 -7.33 7.63
C LEU A 153 19.37 -6.71 6.50
N VAL A 154 18.05 -6.84 6.58
CA VAL A 154 17.09 -6.30 5.61
C VAL A 154 16.28 -5.19 6.26
N ALA A 155 16.44 -3.96 5.77
CA ALA A 155 15.61 -2.85 6.19
C ALA A 155 14.23 -2.90 5.54
N ALA A 156 13.19 -3.08 6.34
CA ALA A 156 11.77 -3.03 5.98
C ALA A 156 11.01 -2.07 6.90
N ASP A 157 11.73 -1.10 7.50
CA ASP A 157 11.29 -0.19 8.56
C ASP A 157 10.60 1.08 8.05
N GLY A 158 10.16 1.07 6.78
CA GLY A 158 9.28 2.06 6.18
C GLY A 158 9.98 3.38 5.83
N SER A 159 9.19 4.41 5.47
CA SER A 159 9.69 5.70 4.95
C SER A 159 10.63 6.43 5.89
N GLY A 160 10.47 6.23 7.20
CA GLY A 160 11.34 6.76 8.25
C GLY A 160 12.55 5.89 8.55
N SER A 161 12.98 4.99 7.69
CA SER A 161 14.00 3.99 7.94
C SER A 161 15.25 4.53 8.64
N ARG A 162 15.54 3.99 9.82
CA ARG A 162 16.77 4.27 10.54
C ARG A 162 17.94 3.51 9.94
N VAL A 163 17.69 2.30 9.42
CA VAL A 163 18.72 1.53 8.72
C VAL A 163 19.20 2.29 7.49
N ARG A 164 18.29 2.82 6.63
CA ARG A 164 18.67 3.64 5.48
C ARG A 164 19.53 4.82 5.88
N ARG A 165 19.13 5.57 6.91
CA ARG A 165 19.88 6.74 7.35
C ARG A 165 21.30 6.44 7.78
N GLN A 166 21.54 5.25 8.32
CA GLN A 166 22.88 4.81 8.70
C GLN A 166 23.65 4.25 7.50
N TYR A 167 23.01 3.40 6.68
CA TYR A 167 23.66 2.68 5.59
C TYR A 167 23.88 3.56 4.36
N LEU A 168 22.87 4.35 3.98
CA LEU A 168 22.87 5.20 2.79
C LEU A 168 22.48 6.64 3.18
N PRO A 169 23.33 7.40 3.86
CA PRO A 169 22.99 8.75 4.33
C PRO A 169 22.66 9.73 3.19
N GLN A 170 23.09 9.43 1.96
CA GLN A 170 22.71 10.18 0.75
C GLN A 170 21.28 9.88 0.26
N ALA A 171 20.69 8.73 0.61
CA ALA A 171 19.33 8.34 0.22
C ALA A 171 18.29 9.13 1.03
N LYS A 172 17.81 10.23 0.46
CA LYS A 172 16.88 11.17 1.11
C LYS A 172 15.44 10.92 0.70
N THR A 173 14.54 11.34 1.56
CA THR A 173 13.13 11.54 1.24
C THR A 173 12.82 13.03 1.27
N GLU A 174 11.85 13.46 0.48
CA GLU A 174 11.40 14.86 0.43
C GLU A 174 9.88 14.95 0.53
N GLU A 175 9.37 16.06 1.04
CA GLU A 175 7.94 16.36 1.03
C GLU A 175 7.51 16.73 -0.39
N THR A 176 6.37 16.20 -0.82
CA THR A 176 5.78 16.58 -2.12
C THR A 176 5.06 17.94 -2.07
N GLY A 177 4.92 18.48 -0.87
CA GLY A 177 4.11 19.68 -0.61
C GLY A 177 2.61 19.42 -0.62
N ILE A 178 2.18 18.14 -0.67
CA ILE A 178 0.78 17.72 -0.58
C ILE A 178 0.52 17.12 0.80
N VAL A 179 -0.61 17.51 1.37
CA VAL A 179 -1.15 16.92 2.60
C VAL A 179 -2.55 16.37 2.30
N ALA A 180 -2.87 15.23 2.87
CA ALA A 180 -4.20 14.63 2.81
C ALA A 180 -4.82 14.54 4.19
N ILE A 181 -6.16 14.66 4.24
CA ILE A 181 -6.98 14.29 5.39
C ILE A 181 -7.71 13.01 5.00
N ALA A 182 -7.52 11.96 5.76
CA ALA A 182 -8.19 10.68 5.54
C ALA A 182 -9.25 10.44 6.61
N GLY A 183 -10.37 9.83 6.22
CA GLY A 183 -11.45 9.47 7.11
C GLY A 183 -12.28 8.32 6.57
N LYS A 184 -13.03 7.65 7.43
CA LYS A 184 -14.01 6.63 7.03
C LYS A 184 -15.32 6.79 7.81
N LEU A 185 -16.38 6.34 7.18
CA LEU A 185 -17.73 6.31 7.76
C LEU A 185 -18.39 4.97 7.44
N PRO A 186 -19.26 4.44 8.32
CA PRO A 186 -19.96 3.18 8.07
C PRO A 186 -20.93 3.32 6.88
N ILE A 187 -21.15 2.23 6.16
CA ILE A 187 -22.22 2.14 5.18
C ILE A 187 -23.53 1.93 5.91
N THR A 188 -24.42 2.91 5.73
CA THR A 188 -25.79 2.92 6.25
C THR A 188 -26.77 3.23 5.11
N ALA A 189 -28.08 3.10 5.36
CA ALA A 189 -29.09 3.51 4.40
C ALA A 189 -29.00 5.00 3.99
N GLU A 190 -28.42 5.86 4.85
CA GLU A 190 -28.16 7.27 4.54
C GLU A 190 -26.88 7.38 3.70
N SER A 191 -25.74 6.89 4.18
CA SER A 191 -24.44 7.12 3.54
C SER A 191 -24.35 6.47 2.15
N ALA A 192 -25.00 5.33 1.93
CA ALA A 192 -25.05 4.66 0.63
C ALA A 192 -25.74 5.52 -0.45
N LYS A 193 -26.71 6.35 -0.08
CA LYS A 193 -27.44 7.24 -1.02
C LYS A 193 -26.68 8.53 -1.36
N LEU A 194 -25.59 8.82 -0.65
CA LEU A 194 -24.83 10.06 -0.87
C LEU A 194 -23.95 9.99 -2.11
N VAL A 195 -23.66 8.80 -2.62
CA VAL A 195 -22.83 8.61 -3.79
C VAL A 195 -23.62 8.00 -4.95
N PRO A 196 -23.31 8.36 -6.21
CA PRO A 196 -23.89 7.72 -7.38
C PRO A 196 -23.57 6.22 -7.43
N PRO A 197 -24.41 5.37 -8.07
CA PRO A 197 -24.22 3.93 -8.12
C PRO A 197 -22.82 3.49 -8.60
N LYS A 198 -22.29 4.09 -9.67
CA LYS A 198 -20.93 3.78 -10.14
C LYS A 198 -19.82 4.15 -9.15
N VAL A 199 -20.05 5.18 -8.32
CA VAL A 199 -19.11 5.56 -7.24
C VAL A 199 -19.20 4.52 -6.14
N PHE A 200 -20.40 4.06 -5.81
CA PHE A 200 -20.60 3.01 -4.82
C PHE A 200 -19.95 1.68 -5.23
N GLU A 201 -19.97 1.36 -6.53
CA GLU A 201 -19.37 0.13 -7.07
C GLU A 201 -17.91 0.30 -7.55
N GLY A 202 -17.24 1.39 -7.20
CA GLY A 202 -15.91 1.66 -7.75
C GLY A 202 -14.98 2.49 -6.87
N ILE A 203 -13.84 2.80 -7.45
CA ILE A 203 -12.86 3.76 -6.92
C ILE A 203 -13.09 5.07 -7.67
N SER A 204 -13.23 6.18 -6.96
CA SER A 204 -13.54 7.47 -7.56
C SER A 204 -12.54 8.54 -7.16
N LEU A 205 -12.00 9.24 -8.15
CA LEU A 205 -11.14 10.40 -8.00
C LEU A 205 -11.91 11.68 -8.32
N ILE A 206 -11.98 12.59 -7.40
CA ILE A 206 -12.59 13.91 -7.56
C ILE A 206 -11.49 14.92 -7.81
N ASN A 207 -11.56 15.61 -8.95
CA ASN A 207 -10.63 16.65 -9.35
C ASN A 207 -11.33 18.01 -9.25
N ALA A 208 -11.01 18.76 -8.20
CA ALA A 208 -11.66 20.01 -7.85
C ALA A 208 -10.79 21.25 -8.13
N PRO A 209 -11.37 22.45 -8.21
CA PRO A 209 -10.65 23.70 -8.38
C PRO A 209 -9.57 23.91 -7.33
N ARG A 210 -8.57 24.71 -7.66
CA ARG A 210 -7.42 25.04 -6.82
C ARG A 210 -6.52 23.84 -6.49
N GLY A 211 -6.61 22.73 -7.27
CA GLY A 211 -5.83 21.52 -7.05
C GLY A 211 -6.25 20.71 -5.81
N PHE A 212 -7.48 20.91 -5.31
CA PHE A 212 -8.04 19.95 -4.36
C PHE A 212 -8.38 18.65 -5.07
N GLY A 213 -8.01 17.53 -4.46
CA GLY A 213 -8.36 16.19 -4.89
C GLY A 213 -9.07 15.43 -3.77
N CYS A 214 -9.96 14.54 -4.13
CA CYS A 214 -10.54 13.62 -3.15
C CYS A 214 -10.68 12.23 -3.78
N ILE A 215 -10.19 11.21 -3.09
CA ILE A 215 -10.51 9.82 -3.41
C ILE A 215 -11.71 9.40 -2.56
N VAL A 216 -12.65 8.69 -3.17
CA VAL A 216 -13.75 8.02 -2.48
C VAL A 216 -13.75 6.56 -2.89
N HIS A 217 -13.76 5.67 -1.93
CA HIS A 217 -13.76 4.25 -2.17
C HIS A 217 -14.66 3.53 -1.15
N VAL A 218 -15.46 2.60 -1.67
CA VAL A 218 -16.39 1.80 -0.88
C VAL A 218 -15.78 0.44 -0.60
N MET A 219 -15.75 0.07 0.66
CA MET A 219 -15.26 -1.22 1.14
C MET A 219 -16.45 -2.02 1.69
N GLU A 220 -17.02 -2.88 0.86
CA GLU A 220 -18.01 -3.87 1.27
C GLU A 220 -17.34 -5.23 1.37
N PHE A 221 -17.40 -5.81 2.58
CA PHE A 221 -16.82 -7.12 2.84
C PHE A 221 -17.88 -8.20 2.73
N GLN A 222 -17.46 -9.42 2.45
CA GLN A 222 -18.36 -10.58 2.36
C GLN A 222 -18.96 -11.00 3.71
N TRP A 223 -18.46 -10.47 4.82
CA TRP A 223 -18.85 -10.83 6.17
C TRP A 223 -19.76 -9.78 6.76
N ASP A 224 -20.80 -10.19 7.49
CA ASP A 224 -21.56 -9.32 8.35
C ASP A 224 -20.86 -9.15 9.74
N HIS A 225 -21.46 -8.34 10.60
CA HIS A 225 -20.91 -8.08 11.93
C HIS A 225 -20.93 -9.31 12.86
N ASP A 226 -21.72 -10.33 12.54
CA ASP A 226 -21.80 -11.59 13.25
C ASP A 226 -20.85 -12.66 12.68
N GLY A 227 -20.13 -12.33 11.59
CA GLY A 227 -19.19 -13.20 10.92
C GLY A 227 -19.84 -14.20 9.96
N ASN A 228 -21.08 -13.96 9.51
CA ASN A 228 -21.72 -14.76 8.48
C ASN A 228 -21.42 -14.20 7.08
N VAL A 229 -21.39 -15.08 6.10
CA VAL A 229 -21.20 -14.70 4.70
C VAL A 229 -22.44 -13.98 4.16
N LYS A 230 -22.25 -12.79 3.60
CA LYS A 230 -23.29 -12.06 2.86
C LYS A 230 -23.40 -12.59 1.43
N ASP A 231 -24.62 -12.81 0.93
CA ASP A 231 -24.84 -13.24 -0.44
C ASP A 231 -24.27 -12.26 -1.48
N GLY A 232 -23.60 -12.78 -2.49
CA GLY A 232 -23.16 -12.03 -3.67
C GLY A 232 -21.85 -11.24 -3.54
N ILE A 233 -21.12 -11.37 -2.45
CA ILE A 233 -19.83 -10.70 -2.25
C ILE A 233 -18.73 -11.73 -1.98
N GLY A 234 -17.76 -11.81 -2.91
CA GLY A 234 -16.53 -12.60 -2.77
C GLY A 234 -16.71 -14.11 -2.73
N GLY A 235 -15.62 -14.86 -2.78
CA GLY A 235 -15.61 -16.31 -2.66
C GLY A 235 -14.67 -16.71 -1.56
N ASN A 236 -15.18 -17.18 -0.43
CA ASN A 236 -14.40 -18.07 0.42
C ASN A 236 -15.22 -18.78 1.47
N THR A 237 -14.66 -19.87 1.95
CA THR A 237 -15.35 -20.79 2.82
C THR A 237 -15.39 -20.20 4.24
N GLU A 238 -16.56 -20.23 4.87
CA GLU A 238 -16.76 -19.96 6.30
C GLU A 238 -15.70 -20.62 7.19
N GLU A 239 -15.14 -21.74 6.75
CA GLU A 239 -14.16 -22.53 7.45
C GLU A 239 -12.84 -21.79 7.65
N LEU A 240 -12.36 -21.02 6.68
CA LEU A 240 -11.09 -20.26 6.80
C LEU A 240 -11.20 -19.16 7.86
N ILE A 241 -12.33 -18.48 7.94
CA ILE A 241 -12.50 -17.42 8.96
C ILE A 241 -12.80 -17.98 10.34
N ARG A 242 -13.50 -19.10 10.44
CA ARG A 242 -13.60 -19.82 11.74
C ARG A 242 -12.24 -20.25 12.27
N ARG A 243 -11.32 -20.62 11.41
CA ARG A 243 -9.92 -20.94 11.77
C ARG A 243 -9.14 -19.74 12.30
N TRP A 244 -9.47 -18.53 11.81
CA TRP A 244 -8.71 -17.31 12.07
C TRP A 244 -9.58 -16.13 12.48
N PRO A 245 -10.32 -16.23 13.62
CA PRO A 245 -11.27 -15.19 14.03
C PRO A 245 -10.63 -13.81 14.22
N GLY A 246 -9.34 -13.73 14.53
CA GLY A 246 -8.59 -12.47 14.63
C GLY A 246 -8.41 -11.75 13.29
N LEU A 247 -8.64 -12.40 12.15
CA LEU A 247 -8.56 -11.78 10.82
C LEU A 247 -9.79 -10.96 10.49
N GLN A 248 -10.89 -11.09 11.23
CA GLN A 248 -12.12 -10.33 11.03
C GLN A 248 -12.06 -8.90 11.60
N PHE A 249 -10.93 -8.47 12.11
CA PHE A 249 -10.78 -7.26 12.91
C PHE A 249 -11.42 -6.01 12.27
N ASP A 250 -11.35 -5.84 10.96
CA ASP A 250 -11.94 -4.71 10.24
C ASP A 250 -12.87 -5.12 9.07
N ASN A 251 -13.02 -6.40 8.79
CA ASN A 251 -13.73 -6.94 7.61
C ASN A 251 -15.21 -7.20 7.86
N THR A 252 -15.70 -7.00 9.07
CA THR A 252 -17.10 -7.22 9.43
C THR A 252 -17.93 -5.95 9.36
N ARG A 253 -17.31 -4.82 9.05
CA ARG A 253 -17.98 -3.51 8.99
C ARG A 253 -17.67 -2.87 7.65
N ASP A 254 -18.70 -2.75 6.84
CA ASP A 254 -18.62 -2.04 5.57
C ASP A 254 -18.45 -0.53 5.81
N TYR A 255 -17.58 0.09 5.01
CA TYR A 255 -17.35 1.53 5.15
C TYR A 255 -17.07 2.22 3.81
N ILE A 256 -17.31 3.50 3.77
CA ILE A 256 -16.81 4.41 2.74
C ILE A 256 -15.59 5.11 3.32
N ASN A 257 -14.44 4.99 2.66
CA ASN A 257 -13.27 5.80 2.99
C ASN A 257 -13.09 6.92 1.98
N TRP A 258 -12.60 8.04 2.47
CA TRP A 258 -12.26 9.19 1.65
C TRP A 258 -10.90 9.75 2.05
N GLY A 259 -10.24 10.41 1.09
CA GLY A 259 -8.99 11.10 1.30
C GLY A 259 -8.99 12.43 0.56
N LEU A 260 -9.16 13.55 1.27
CA LEU A 260 -9.10 14.90 0.72
C LEU A 260 -7.64 15.36 0.70
N SER A 261 -7.10 15.70 -0.46
CA SER A 261 -5.72 16.15 -0.64
C SER A 261 -5.65 17.57 -1.22
N ALA A 262 -4.66 18.33 -0.78
CA ALA A 262 -4.36 19.65 -1.31
C ALA A 262 -2.89 20.00 -1.09
N ALA A 263 -2.41 21.03 -1.78
CA ALA A 263 -1.12 21.63 -1.47
C ALA A 263 -1.17 22.22 -0.03
N LYS A 264 -0.08 22.03 0.72
CA LYS A 264 0.03 22.31 2.16
C LYS A 264 -0.32 23.76 2.51
N ASP A 265 0.01 24.71 1.62
CA ASP A 265 -0.30 26.14 1.76
C ASP A 265 -1.80 26.47 1.72
N LYS A 266 -2.66 25.53 1.34
CA LYS A 266 -4.13 25.66 1.26
C LYS A 266 -4.84 25.12 2.49
N LEU A 267 -4.11 24.55 3.41
CA LEU A 267 -4.59 23.96 4.65
C LEU A 267 -4.06 24.76 5.85
N PRO A 268 -4.68 24.65 7.04
CA PRO A 268 -4.17 25.27 8.25
C PRO A 268 -2.70 24.89 8.52
N ALA A 269 -1.87 25.82 8.96
CA ALA A 269 -0.44 25.58 9.20
C ALA A 269 -0.18 24.43 10.21
N ASN A 270 -1.09 24.24 11.15
CA ASN A 270 -1.04 23.19 12.17
C ASN A 270 -1.79 21.92 11.77
N ILE A 271 -2.08 21.72 10.46
CA ILE A 271 -2.90 20.57 9.97
C ILE A 271 -2.40 19.21 10.49
N MET A 272 -1.09 19.03 10.64
CA MET A 272 -0.49 17.79 11.12
C MET A 272 -0.73 17.52 12.62
N GLU A 273 -1.14 18.55 13.37
CA GLU A 273 -1.45 18.48 14.81
C GLU A 273 -2.96 18.22 15.05
N LEU A 274 -3.80 18.54 14.07
CA LEU A 274 -5.25 18.39 14.19
C LEU A 274 -5.64 16.89 14.21
N ARG A 275 -6.72 16.60 14.92
CA ARG A 275 -7.27 15.24 15.04
C ARG A 275 -8.79 15.26 14.99
N GLY A 276 -9.38 14.13 14.63
CA GLY A 276 -10.81 13.88 14.77
C GLY A 276 -11.71 14.96 14.19
N ALA A 277 -12.56 15.53 15.03
CA ALA A 277 -13.55 16.52 14.63
C ALA A 277 -12.94 17.79 14.01
N ASP A 278 -11.75 18.22 14.44
CA ASP A 278 -11.08 19.38 13.86
C ASP A 278 -10.63 19.14 12.42
N LEU A 279 -10.25 17.93 12.07
CA LEU A 279 -9.94 17.53 10.69
C LEU A 279 -11.20 17.48 9.82
N ILE A 280 -12.32 16.98 10.35
CA ILE A 280 -13.63 17.00 9.68
C ILE A 280 -14.05 18.44 9.41
N LYS A 281 -13.97 19.29 10.44
CA LYS A 281 -14.24 20.72 10.30
C LYS A 281 -13.37 21.36 9.24
N THR A 282 -12.06 21.07 9.25
CA THR A 282 -11.13 21.59 8.23
C THR A 282 -11.54 21.14 6.83
N ALA A 283 -11.88 19.86 6.62
CA ALA A 283 -12.34 19.37 5.33
C ALA A 283 -13.59 20.14 4.84
N LEU A 284 -14.53 20.41 5.72
CA LEU A 284 -15.74 21.20 5.42
C LEU A 284 -15.41 22.66 5.10
N ASP A 285 -14.52 23.30 5.86
CA ASP A 285 -14.14 24.70 5.69
C ASP A 285 -13.43 24.96 4.34
N VAL A 286 -12.60 24.01 3.88
CA VAL A 286 -11.85 24.15 2.62
C VAL A 286 -12.66 23.73 1.38
N THR A 287 -13.83 23.12 1.55
CA THR A 287 -14.72 22.63 0.48
C THR A 287 -16.12 23.26 0.49
N PRO A 288 -16.29 24.60 0.67
CA PRO A 288 -17.63 25.20 0.87
C PRO A 288 -18.55 25.06 -0.35
N GLY A 289 -17.98 24.97 -1.55
CA GLY A 289 -18.75 24.88 -2.80
C GLY A 289 -18.87 23.45 -3.36
N TRP A 290 -18.50 22.43 -2.61
CA TRP A 290 -18.63 21.06 -3.08
C TRP A 290 -20.07 20.56 -2.94
N HIS A 291 -20.38 19.50 -3.71
CA HIS A 291 -21.70 18.88 -3.68
C HIS A 291 -22.13 18.55 -2.24
N PRO A 292 -23.38 18.87 -1.85
CA PRO A 292 -23.86 18.64 -0.47
C PRO A 292 -23.64 17.19 0.02
N ASN A 293 -23.81 16.21 -0.85
CA ASN A 293 -23.58 14.81 -0.50
C ASN A 293 -22.11 14.52 -0.14
N LEU A 294 -21.12 15.10 -0.84
CA LEU A 294 -19.71 14.95 -0.48
C LEU A 294 -19.42 15.56 0.88
N ARG A 295 -19.96 16.74 1.14
CA ARG A 295 -19.82 17.39 2.45
C ARG A 295 -20.51 16.57 3.55
N ARG A 296 -21.66 15.96 3.23
CA ARG A 296 -22.36 15.06 4.16
C ARG A 296 -21.56 13.80 4.48
N LEU A 297 -20.79 13.25 3.53
CA LEU A 297 -19.82 12.15 3.82
C LEU A 297 -18.79 12.58 4.85
N PHE A 298 -18.26 13.82 4.75
CA PHE A 298 -17.32 14.33 5.75
C PHE A 298 -17.98 14.49 7.12
N GLU A 299 -19.19 15.02 7.18
CA GLU A 299 -19.95 15.19 8.43
C GLU A 299 -20.28 13.88 9.14
N LEU A 300 -20.57 12.81 8.38
CA LEU A 300 -20.91 11.48 8.91
C LEU A 300 -19.67 10.65 9.28
N THR A 301 -18.49 11.18 9.04
CA THR A 301 -17.25 10.47 9.35
C THR A 301 -17.08 10.28 10.85
N ASP A 302 -16.68 9.09 11.27
CA ASP A 302 -16.27 8.82 12.65
C ASP A 302 -14.98 9.62 12.97
N PRO A 303 -15.05 10.59 13.90
CA PRO A 303 -13.89 11.40 14.28
C PRO A 303 -12.69 10.56 14.71
N GLY A 304 -12.92 9.43 15.36
CA GLY A 304 -11.87 8.51 15.79
C GLY A 304 -11.04 7.91 14.64
N THR A 305 -11.58 8.01 13.42
CA THR A 305 -10.91 7.49 12.21
C THR A 305 -10.16 8.55 11.42
N CYS A 306 -10.34 9.85 11.73
CA CYS A 306 -9.72 10.94 10.98
C CYS A 306 -8.27 11.18 11.37
N PHE A 307 -7.38 11.22 10.37
CA PHE A 307 -5.97 11.56 10.57
C PHE A 307 -5.39 12.33 9.36
N PRO A 308 -4.38 13.20 9.58
CA PRO A 308 -3.68 13.88 8.51
C PRO A 308 -2.53 13.01 8.00
N VAL A 309 -2.21 13.15 6.72
CA VAL A 309 -1.10 12.44 6.07
C VAL A 309 -0.25 13.43 5.32
N ASN A 310 1.00 13.62 5.74
CA ASN A 310 1.98 14.33 4.94
C ASN A 310 2.56 13.38 3.88
N ILE A 311 2.52 13.78 2.62
CA ILE A 311 2.94 12.91 1.52
C ILE A 311 4.43 13.12 1.23
N TRP A 312 5.18 12.05 1.41
CA TRP A 312 6.62 11.97 1.15
C TRP A 312 6.93 11.15 -0.07
N THR A 313 8.08 11.38 -0.66
CA THR A 313 8.64 10.59 -1.77
C THR A 313 10.14 10.44 -1.60
N SER A 314 10.69 9.31 -2.01
CA SER A 314 12.14 9.12 -2.09
C SER A 314 12.73 9.94 -3.23
N VAL A 315 13.97 10.38 -3.05
CA VAL A 315 14.81 10.94 -4.11
C VAL A 315 15.62 9.77 -4.70
N PRO A 316 15.52 9.50 -6.01
CA PRO A 316 16.34 8.48 -6.63
C PRO A 316 17.84 8.73 -6.38
N ILE A 317 18.57 7.65 -6.15
CA ILE A 317 20.03 7.67 -5.98
C ILE A 317 20.67 6.68 -6.95
N ASP A 318 21.95 6.90 -7.23
CA ASP A 318 22.77 5.98 -8.00
C ASP A 318 22.95 4.65 -7.25
N PRO A 319 23.25 3.55 -7.98
CA PRO A 319 23.64 2.29 -7.36
C PRO A 319 24.80 2.48 -6.37
N TRP A 320 24.76 1.71 -5.30
CA TRP A 320 25.76 1.74 -4.22
C TRP A 320 26.52 0.41 -4.14
N GLU A 321 27.59 0.40 -3.37
CA GLU A 321 28.34 -0.83 -3.08
C GLU A 321 27.50 -1.72 -2.15
N SER A 322 27.15 -2.91 -2.67
CA SER A 322 26.32 -3.89 -1.95
C SER A 322 27.12 -4.56 -0.83
N SER A 323 26.41 -4.98 0.21
CA SER A 323 27.03 -5.59 1.39
C SER A 323 26.07 -6.61 2.03
N ASN A 324 26.33 -7.01 3.28
CA ASN A 324 25.40 -7.79 4.10
C ASN A 324 24.32 -6.93 4.80
N VAL A 325 24.02 -5.76 4.23
CA VAL A 325 22.87 -4.90 4.60
C VAL A 325 22.15 -4.51 3.31
N THR A 326 20.83 -4.68 3.27
CA THR A 326 20.01 -4.25 2.13
C THR A 326 18.68 -3.66 2.58
N LEU A 327 17.89 -3.16 1.64
CA LEU A 327 16.63 -2.48 1.92
C LEU A 327 15.52 -2.98 0.98
N LEU A 328 14.26 -2.85 1.42
CA LEU A 328 13.09 -3.10 0.58
C LEU A 328 11.94 -2.13 0.90
N GLY A 329 11.03 -1.98 -0.02
CA GLY A 329 9.80 -1.20 0.15
C GLY A 329 10.05 0.26 0.47
N ASP A 330 9.21 0.82 1.33
CA ASP A 330 9.31 2.24 1.72
C ASP A 330 10.61 2.60 2.45
N ALA A 331 11.42 1.61 2.86
CA ALA A 331 12.72 1.89 3.43
C ALA A 331 13.66 2.53 2.40
N ILE A 332 13.47 2.29 1.12
CA ILE A 332 14.30 2.85 0.04
C ILE A 332 13.50 3.64 -0.99
N HIS A 333 12.36 3.14 -1.44
CA HIS A 333 11.57 3.74 -2.53
C HIS A 333 10.16 4.16 -2.09
N THR A 334 10.07 4.91 -0.96
CA THR A 334 8.83 5.59 -0.56
C THR A 334 8.25 6.37 -1.73
N MET A 335 6.99 6.17 -2.04
CA MET A 335 6.32 6.83 -3.16
C MET A 335 4.97 7.41 -2.76
N THR A 336 4.51 8.39 -3.55
CA THR A 336 3.18 8.97 -3.32
C THR A 336 2.08 7.94 -3.55
N PRO A 337 0.95 8.02 -2.82
CA PRO A 337 -0.13 7.05 -2.95
C PRO A 337 -0.94 7.18 -4.25
N GLY A 338 -0.68 8.20 -5.08
CA GLY A 338 -1.46 8.53 -6.27
C GLY A 338 -1.66 7.38 -7.26
N ARG A 339 -0.75 6.43 -7.34
CA ARG A 339 -0.83 5.25 -8.21
C ARG A 339 -1.22 3.96 -7.49
N GLY A 340 -1.19 3.95 -6.15
CA GLY A 340 -1.54 2.78 -5.35
C GLY A 340 -0.60 1.58 -5.48
N VAL A 341 0.67 1.79 -5.88
CA VAL A 341 1.61 0.70 -6.20
C VAL A 341 2.67 0.44 -5.11
N GLY A 342 2.78 1.27 -4.07
CA GLY A 342 3.86 1.14 -3.07
C GLY A 342 3.91 -0.21 -2.37
N ALA A 343 2.77 -0.72 -1.89
CA ALA A 343 2.70 -2.04 -1.26
C ALA A 343 3.05 -3.17 -2.25
N ASN A 344 2.60 -3.05 -3.50
CA ASN A 344 2.86 -4.04 -4.55
C ASN A 344 4.35 -4.07 -4.93
N THR A 345 5.00 -2.90 -4.99
CA THR A 345 6.45 -2.80 -5.19
C THR A 345 7.22 -3.45 -4.04
N ALA A 346 6.83 -3.22 -2.78
CA ALA A 346 7.45 -3.87 -1.62
C ALA A 346 7.25 -5.40 -1.60
N LEU A 347 6.11 -5.90 -2.08
CA LEU A 347 5.86 -7.34 -2.26
C LEU A 347 6.74 -7.92 -3.38
N ARG A 348 6.92 -7.18 -4.47
CA ARG A 348 7.85 -7.54 -5.55
C ARG A 348 9.28 -7.64 -5.04
N ASP A 349 9.72 -6.69 -4.21
CA ASP A 349 11.03 -6.74 -3.55
C ASP A 349 11.19 -8.01 -2.75
N ALA A 350 10.17 -8.36 -1.95
CA ALA A 350 10.20 -9.55 -1.09
C ALA A 350 10.38 -10.83 -1.90
N VAL A 351 9.70 -10.99 -3.05
CA VAL A 351 9.89 -12.15 -3.95
C VAL A 351 11.29 -12.16 -4.54
N ASN A 352 11.75 -11.03 -5.07
CA ASN A 352 13.04 -10.95 -5.74
C ASN A 352 14.19 -11.22 -4.77
N LEU A 353 14.14 -10.64 -3.57
CA LEU A 353 15.14 -10.90 -2.53
C LEU A 353 15.07 -12.36 -2.06
N CYS A 354 13.87 -12.89 -1.81
CA CYS A 354 13.71 -14.30 -1.40
C CYS A 354 14.33 -15.27 -2.42
N ARG A 355 14.10 -15.03 -3.73
CA ARG A 355 14.69 -15.83 -4.81
C ARG A 355 16.21 -15.82 -4.75
N LYS A 356 16.82 -14.64 -4.58
CA LYS A 356 18.28 -14.53 -4.48
C LYS A 356 18.83 -15.20 -3.24
N LEU A 357 18.14 -15.14 -2.13
CA LEU A 357 18.57 -15.82 -0.91
C LEU A 357 18.38 -17.35 -0.97
N ILE A 358 17.43 -17.83 -1.77
CA ILE A 358 17.34 -19.27 -2.11
C ILE A 358 18.55 -19.71 -2.93
N ASP A 359 18.99 -18.93 -3.91
CA ASP A 359 20.20 -19.25 -4.68
C ASP A 359 21.47 -19.30 -3.80
N VAL A 360 21.54 -18.42 -2.78
CA VAL A 360 22.63 -18.47 -1.77
C VAL A 360 22.53 -19.73 -0.91
N ARG A 361 21.33 -20.06 -0.40
CA ARG A 361 21.08 -21.29 0.38
C ARG A 361 21.51 -22.54 -0.38
N ASP A 362 21.23 -22.58 -1.67
CA ASP A 362 21.53 -23.72 -2.55
C ASP A 362 23.01 -23.76 -3.02
N GLY A 363 23.83 -22.79 -2.58
CA GLY A 363 25.24 -22.70 -2.96
C GLY A 363 25.47 -22.28 -4.42
N LYS A 364 24.45 -21.75 -5.11
CA LYS A 364 24.56 -21.29 -6.49
C LYS A 364 25.26 -19.94 -6.60
N GLN A 365 25.20 -19.15 -5.53
CA GLN A 365 25.73 -17.78 -5.49
C GLN A 365 26.17 -17.40 -4.07
N GLU A 366 27.17 -16.53 -3.95
CA GLU A 366 27.58 -15.93 -2.69
C GLU A 366 26.59 -14.83 -2.27
N LEU A 367 26.50 -14.52 -0.96
CA LEU A 367 25.52 -13.61 -0.39
C LEU A 367 25.59 -12.18 -0.99
N VAL A 368 26.76 -11.57 -0.99
CA VAL A 368 26.92 -10.17 -1.44
C VAL A 368 26.63 -10.01 -2.94
N PRO A 369 27.13 -10.86 -3.83
CA PRO A 369 26.71 -10.88 -5.24
C PRO A 369 25.20 -11.06 -5.43
N ALA A 370 24.54 -11.91 -4.65
CA ALA A 370 23.09 -12.13 -4.71
C ALA A 370 22.32 -10.88 -4.30
N VAL A 371 22.76 -10.20 -3.24
CA VAL A 371 22.22 -8.90 -2.79
C VAL A 371 22.42 -7.84 -3.87
N HIS A 372 23.58 -7.79 -4.50
CA HIS A 372 23.87 -6.84 -5.58
C HIS A 372 22.90 -6.99 -6.77
N GLU A 373 22.65 -8.20 -7.21
CA GLU A 373 21.71 -8.46 -8.31
C GLU A 373 20.26 -8.07 -7.92
N TYR A 374 19.88 -8.32 -6.68
CA TYR A 374 18.59 -7.87 -6.15
C TYR A 374 18.49 -6.35 -6.17
N GLU A 375 19.49 -5.65 -5.61
CA GLU A 375 19.51 -4.19 -5.50
C GLU A 375 19.50 -3.51 -6.88
N ALA A 376 20.30 -3.99 -7.83
CA ALA A 376 20.32 -3.48 -9.20
C ALA A 376 18.93 -3.54 -9.85
N ARG A 377 18.23 -4.64 -9.66
CA ARG A 377 16.86 -4.82 -10.18
C ARG A 377 15.84 -3.95 -9.44
N MET A 378 15.93 -3.88 -8.11
CA MET A 378 15.04 -3.10 -7.26
C MET A 378 15.17 -1.60 -7.54
N ILE A 379 16.38 -1.08 -7.73
CA ILE A 379 16.64 0.32 -8.09
C ILE A 379 15.91 0.69 -9.39
N GLU A 380 15.99 -0.17 -10.41
CA GLU A 380 15.37 0.09 -11.72
C GLU A 380 13.85 0.28 -11.60
N TYR A 381 13.13 -0.74 -11.10
CA TYR A 381 11.66 -0.65 -11.06
C TYR A 381 11.14 0.19 -9.89
N GLY A 382 11.84 0.22 -8.76
CA GLY A 382 11.42 0.95 -7.57
C GLY A 382 11.47 2.46 -7.79
N PHE A 383 12.58 2.99 -8.33
CA PHE A 383 12.66 4.43 -8.61
C PHE A 383 11.88 4.84 -9.85
N ASP A 384 11.67 3.98 -10.84
CA ASP A 384 10.69 4.23 -11.92
C ASP A 384 9.28 4.43 -11.35
N ALA A 385 8.87 3.57 -10.41
CA ALA A 385 7.58 3.70 -9.72
C ALA A 385 7.51 4.98 -8.87
N VAL A 386 8.57 5.36 -8.17
CA VAL A 386 8.68 6.61 -7.41
C VAL A 386 8.46 7.82 -8.31
N LEU A 387 9.22 7.93 -9.41
CA LEU A 387 9.14 9.07 -10.33
C LEU A 387 7.76 9.19 -10.98
N LYS A 388 7.20 8.07 -11.45
CA LYS A 388 5.86 8.04 -12.05
C LYS A 388 4.76 8.39 -11.04
N SER A 389 4.87 7.94 -9.79
CA SER A 389 3.91 8.27 -8.73
C SER A 389 4.01 9.74 -8.33
N ARG A 390 5.23 10.27 -8.18
CA ARG A 390 5.48 11.68 -7.88
C ARG A 390 4.90 12.62 -8.94
N ALA A 391 5.02 12.26 -10.22
CA ALA A 391 4.48 13.08 -11.32
C ALA A 391 2.96 13.29 -11.22
N GLN A 392 2.23 12.39 -10.53
CA GLN A 392 0.78 12.50 -10.35
C GLN A 392 0.36 13.20 -9.05
N MET A 393 1.28 13.41 -8.10
CA MET A 393 0.95 13.95 -6.79
C MET A 393 2.08 14.84 -6.26
N THR A 394 2.13 16.06 -6.78
CA THR A 394 3.09 17.07 -6.37
C THR A 394 2.46 18.46 -6.36
N SER A 395 2.84 19.31 -5.41
CA SER A 395 2.41 20.70 -5.36
C SER A 395 2.94 21.56 -6.53
N ALA A 396 3.93 21.04 -7.25
CA ALA A 396 4.46 21.68 -8.47
C ALA A 396 3.51 21.58 -9.67
N ASP A 397 2.49 20.69 -9.64
CA ASP A 397 1.53 20.53 -10.73
C ASP A 397 0.83 21.88 -11.03
N PRO A 398 0.67 22.23 -12.31
CA PRO A 398 -0.02 23.45 -12.74
C PRO A 398 -1.41 23.64 -12.14
N VAL A 399 -2.15 22.58 -11.79
CA VAL A 399 -3.48 22.67 -11.17
C VAL A 399 -3.48 23.40 -9.81
N HIS A 400 -2.33 23.43 -9.13
CA HIS A 400 -2.17 24.14 -7.85
C HIS A 400 -1.90 25.63 -8.01
N LYS A 401 -1.51 26.09 -9.21
CA LYS A 401 -1.09 27.48 -9.45
C LYS A 401 -2.29 28.41 -9.69
N PRO A 402 -2.28 29.61 -9.11
CA PRO A 402 -3.32 30.62 -9.37
C PRO A 402 -3.46 30.93 -10.88
N GLY A 403 -4.69 31.07 -11.38
CA GLY A 403 -4.97 31.39 -12.78
C GLY A 403 -4.76 30.22 -13.73
N ILE A 404 -3.54 29.78 -13.91
CA ILE A 404 -3.17 28.65 -14.79
C ILE A 404 -3.90 27.36 -14.36
N GLY A 405 -4.06 27.13 -13.07
CA GLY A 405 -4.74 25.95 -12.56
C GLY A 405 -6.18 25.80 -13.03
N ARG A 406 -6.89 26.91 -13.26
CA ARG A 406 -8.25 26.86 -13.82
C ARG A 406 -8.26 26.35 -15.25
N LEU A 407 -7.30 26.80 -16.06
CA LEU A 407 -7.15 26.37 -17.45
C LEU A 407 -6.69 24.91 -17.53
N ALA A 408 -5.71 24.53 -16.72
CA ALA A 408 -5.25 23.15 -16.61
C ALA A 408 -6.38 22.20 -16.22
N LEU A 409 -7.17 22.55 -15.20
CA LEU A 409 -8.32 21.76 -14.76
C LEU A 409 -9.40 21.68 -15.84
N ALA A 410 -9.70 22.80 -16.52
CA ALA A 410 -10.67 22.83 -17.62
C ALA A 410 -10.22 21.94 -18.79
N GLY A 411 -8.95 22.02 -19.15
CA GLY A 411 -8.34 21.14 -20.17
C GLY A 411 -8.43 19.65 -19.79
N LEU A 412 -8.02 19.30 -18.55
CA LEU A 412 -8.14 17.93 -18.03
C LEU A 412 -9.59 17.44 -18.09
N ARG A 413 -10.54 18.21 -17.58
CA ARG A 413 -11.97 17.85 -17.58
C ARG A 413 -12.53 17.66 -18.97
N THR A 414 -12.13 18.50 -19.93
CA THR A 414 -12.53 18.37 -21.33
C THR A 414 -11.94 17.10 -21.93
N ALA A 415 -10.65 16.85 -21.74
CA ALA A 415 -9.99 15.65 -22.25
C ALA A 415 -10.64 14.36 -21.71
N MET A 416 -10.90 14.31 -20.39
CA MET A 416 -11.55 13.14 -19.77
C MET A 416 -12.96 12.91 -20.31
N ARG A 417 -13.77 13.96 -20.47
CA ARG A 417 -15.11 13.85 -21.08
C ARG A 417 -15.02 13.37 -22.54
N THR A 418 -14.08 13.89 -23.31
CA THR A 418 -13.86 13.45 -24.69
C THR A 418 -13.53 11.96 -24.73
N VAL A 419 -12.57 11.50 -23.91
CA VAL A 419 -12.24 10.07 -23.80
C VAL A 419 -13.46 9.25 -23.39
N ASN A 420 -14.26 9.72 -22.43
CA ASN A 420 -15.45 9.01 -21.95
C ASN A 420 -16.50 8.77 -23.05
N HIS A 421 -16.60 9.68 -24.04
CA HIS A 421 -17.51 9.55 -25.17
C HIS A 421 -16.91 8.83 -26.38
N LEU A 422 -15.63 8.48 -26.38
CA LEU A 422 -14.93 7.79 -27.47
C LEU A 422 -14.58 6.35 -27.07
N PRO A 423 -15.40 5.32 -27.43
CA PRO A 423 -15.18 3.95 -27.00
C PRO A 423 -13.79 3.38 -27.27
N PRO A 424 -13.13 3.67 -28.43
CA PRO A 424 -11.77 3.18 -28.67
C PRO A 424 -10.73 3.81 -27.71
N ALA A 425 -10.84 5.13 -27.47
CA ALA A 425 -9.94 5.83 -26.56
C ALA A 425 -10.13 5.35 -25.09
N LYS A 426 -11.38 5.15 -24.71
CA LYS A 426 -11.76 4.62 -23.40
C LYS A 426 -11.19 3.22 -23.16
N ARG A 427 -11.32 2.31 -24.15
CA ARG A 427 -10.71 0.97 -24.08
C ARG A 427 -9.20 1.06 -23.95
N ARG A 428 -8.54 1.84 -24.83
CA ARG A 428 -7.07 2.01 -24.77
C ARG A 428 -6.60 2.53 -23.40
N MET A 429 -7.31 3.53 -22.82
CA MET A 429 -6.97 4.07 -21.51
C MET A 429 -7.13 3.03 -20.40
N ARG A 430 -8.22 2.24 -20.42
CA ARG A 430 -8.43 1.12 -19.51
C ARG A 430 -7.29 0.11 -19.61
N ASP A 431 -6.98 -0.34 -20.82
CA ASP A 431 -5.96 -1.36 -21.08
C ASP A 431 -4.56 -0.87 -20.63
N GLN A 432 -4.22 0.40 -20.91
CA GLN A 432 -3.01 1.02 -20.38
C GLN A 432 -2.98 1.05 -18.83
N MET A 433 -4.11 1.34 -18.20
CA MET A 433 -4.20 1.34 -16.73
C MET A 433 -4.00 -0.07 -16.17
N MET A 434 -4.55 -1.11 -16.82
CA MET A 434 -4.40 -2.51 -16.42
C MET A 434 -2.96 -2.99 -16.59
N THR A 435 -2.33 -2.72 -17.75
CA THR A 435 -0.90 -3.04 -17.98
C THR A 435 0.00 -2.36 -16.96
N PHE A 436 -0.31 -1.11 -16.63
CA PHE A 436 0.42 -0.37 -15.62
C PHE A 436 0.31 -1.01 -14.22
N ARG A 437 -0.78 -1.69 -13.92
CA ARG A 437 -1.05 -2.39 -12.67
C ARG A 437 -0.58 -3.85 -12.68
N GLY A 438 0.35 -4.20 -13.53
CA GLY A 438 1.01 -5.50 -13.50
C GLY A 438 0.32 -6.62 -14.28
N ALA A 439 -0.77 -6.35 -15.02
CA ALA A 439 -1.52 -7.37 -15.75
C ALA A 439 -0.72 -8.18 -16.79
N ASP A 440 0.44 -7.69 -17.22
CA ASP A 440 1.27 -8.32 -18.26
C ASP A 440 2.66 -8.78 -17.77
N ARG A 441 2.88 -8.91 -16.45
CA ARG A 441 4.20 -9.22 -15.89
C ARG A 441 4.29 -10.63 -15.35
N ASP A 442 5.06 -11.50 -16.02
CA ASP A 442 5.25 -12.91 -15.66
C ASP A 442 6.38 -13.17 -14.63
N GLU A 443 7.04 -12.13 -14.12
CA GLU A 443 8.32 -12.27 -13.42
C GLU A 443 8.22 -12.77 -11.96
N LEU A 444 7.02 -12.96 -11.40
CA LEU A 444 6.83 -13.17 -9.96
C LEU A 444 6.49 -14.62 -9.57
N THR A 445 6.93 -15.59 -10.36
CA THR A 445 6.89 -16.99 -9.94
C THR A 445 8.10 -17.33 -9.08
N LEU A 446 7.86 -17.97 -7.95
CA LEU A 446 8.92 -18.45 -7.06
C LEU A 446 8.74 -19.95 -6.84
N ASP A 447 9.72 -20.74 -7.26
CA ASP A 447 9.74 -22.17 -6.93
C ASP A 447 10.43 -22.34 -5.57
N ILE A 448 9.64 -22.54 -4.53
CA ILE A 448 10.13 -22.81 -3.19
C ILE A 448 10.11 -24.33 -3.00
N THR A 449 11.12 -25.02 -3.50
CA THR A 449 11.37 -26.39 -3.11
C THR A 449 12.03 -26.38 -1.72
N PRO A 450 11.46 -27.05 -0.70
CA PRO A 450 12.12 -27.17 0.60
C PRO A 450 13.52 -27.76 0.41
N ALA A 451 14.49 -27.24 1.16
CA ALA A 451 15.81 -27.86 1.17
C ALA A 451 15.67 -29.36 1.51
N PRO A 452 16.41 -30.28 0.86
CA PRO A 452 16.43 -31.67 1.28
C PRO A 452 16.78 -31.72 2.76
N GLN A 453 15.92 -32.35 3.56
CA GLN A 453 16.20 -32.53 4.98
C GLN A 453 17.49 -33.38 5.09
N PRO A 454 18.45 -33.02 5.98
CA PRO A 454 19.71 -33.74 6.16
C PRO A 454 19.48 -35.18 6.68
#